data_7d8147929ed7585594336254f59509a8
#
_entry.id   7d8147929ed7585594336254f59509a8
#
_cell.length_a   1.000
_cell.length_b   1.000
_cell.length_c   1.000
_cell.angle_alpha   90.00
_cell.angle_beta   90.00
_cell.angle_gamma   90.00
#
_symmetry.space_group_name_H-M   'P 1'
#
loop_
_entity.id
_entity.type
_entity.pdbx_description
1 polymer ?
#
loop_
_entity_poly.entity_id
_entity_poly.type
_entity_poly.pdbx_seq_one_letter_code
_entity_poly.pdbx_strand_id
1 'polypeptide(L)'
;MHGLRVGWVVLTAFVASMVVVYGLMSASVYLQSVGTVKALGVGVYWDSGCSQTVSSIDWGLAEPGAVKNVTVYIRNEGNAPITLSLQTTNWNPSNATDYISFSWNYSGQTIDLNHVIGVTLSLSISSNIEGITTFSFDVVVIGSG
;
A
#
# COMPACT_ATOMS: atom_id res chain seq x y z
N MET A 1 -13.52 10.94 -36.63
CA MET A 1 -13.39 11.24 -35.88
C MET A 1 -13.19 10.90 -35.57
N HIS A 2 -13.30 10.67 -35.88
CA HIS A 2 -13.14 10.68 -35.11
C HIS A 2 -12.57 10.11 -34.64
N GLY A 3 -12.37 9.37 -34.94
CA GLY A 3 -11.98 9.33 -34.03
C GLY A 3 -11.47 8.77 -34.00
N LEU A 4 -11.21 8.21 -33.72
CA LEU A 4 -10.83 8.15 -33.08
C LEU A 4 -10.34 7.56 -32.94
N ARG A 5 -10.17 7.15 -32.94
CA ARG A 5 -9.90 7.00 -32.32
C ARG A 5 -9.26 6.55 -31.89
N VAL A 6 -9.34 6.05 -31.99
CA VAL A 6 -8.93 6.00 -31.02
C VAL A 6 -8.40 5.61 -30.73
N GLY A 7 -8.24 5.30 -30.78
CA GLY A 7 -7.94 5.44 -29.79
C GLY A 7 -7.42 4.97 -29.72
N TRP A 8 -7.30 4.65 -29.46
CA TRP A 8 -6.98 4.73 -28.79
C TRP A 8 -6.38 4.51 -28.26
N VAL A 9 -6.36 4.04 -28.17
CA VAL A 9 -6.09 4.37 -27.13
C VAL A 9 -5.55 4.22 -26.77
N VAL A 10 -5.43 3.92 -26.74
CA VAL A 10 -5.14 4.35 -25.83
C VAL A 10 -4.62 4.33 -25.47
N LEU A 11 -4.42 4.11 -25.41
CA LEU A 11 -4.23 4.68 -24.65
C LEU A 11 -3.70 4.59 -24.15
N THR A 12 -3.51 4.33 -24.07
CA THR A 12 -3.32 4.79 -23.23
C THR A 12 -2.76 4.83 -22.80
N ALA A 13 -2.61 4.62 -22.85
CA ALA A 13 -2.45 5.20 -22.09
C ALA A 13 -1.94 5.29 -21.98
N PHE A 14 -1.64 5.26 -22.12
CA PHE A 14 -1.61 5.91 -21.57
C PHE A 14 -1.26 6.29 -21.11
N VAL A 15 -1.25 5.99 -21.26
CA VAL A 15 -1.32 6.87 -20.59
C VAL A 15 -1.16 7.24 -20.32
N ALA A 16 -1.05 7.18 -20.24
CA ALA A 16 -1.19 7.97 -19.61
C ALA A 16 -0.96 8.44 -19.89
N SER A 17 -0.97 8.27 -19.81
CA SER A 17 -1.16 9.10 -19.58
C SER A 17 -1.37 9.59 -20.08
N MET A 18 -1.46 9.83 -20.24
CA MET A 18 -1.90 10.49 -20.07
C MET A 18 -2.39 11.09 -20.04
N VAL A 19 -2.47 11.25 -20.01
CA VAL A 19 -3.16 11.83 -19.54
C VAL A 19 -3.48 12.62 -19.78
N VAL A 20 -3.78 13.12 -19.90
CA VAL A 20 -4.26 13.82 -19.71
C VAL A 20 -5.12 14.32 -20.17
N VAL A 21 -5.63 14.63 -20.38
CA VAL A 21 -6.56 15.03 -20.55
C VAL A 21 -7.31 15.75 -21.01
N TYR A 22 -7.92 16.23 -21.39
CA TYR A 22 -8.82 16.80 -21.55
C TYR A 22 -9.95 17.27 -21.51
N GLY A 23 -9.92 17.89 -21.64
CA GLY A 23 -11.06 18.47 -21.33
C GLY A 23 -12.45 18.11 -21.08
N LEU A 24 -12.81 18.07 -20.98
CA LEU A 24 -13.82 17.73 -20.43
C LEU A 24 -14.09 16.80 -19.84
N MET A 25 -14.10 16.99 -19.86
CA MET A 25 -14.38 15.91 -19.06
C MET A 25 -13.58 15.89 -17.82
N SER A 26 -14.05 15.38 -16.79
CA SER A 26 -13.22 15.06 -15.66
C SER A 26 -12.45 13.81 -15.97
N ALA A 27 -11.15 13.88 -15.87
CA ALA A 27 -10.30 12.71 -15.97
C ALA A 27 -10.05 12.15 -14.57
N SER A 28 -10.16 10.86 -14.42
CA SER A 28 -9.74 10.19 -13.22
C SER A 28 -8.23 10.18 -13.16
N VAL A 29 -7.67 10.48 -12.00
CA VAL A 29 -6.25 10.43 -11.75
C VAL A 29 -5.97 9.21 -10.91
N TYR A 30 -5.05 8.36 -11.39
CA TYR A 30 -4.65 7.15 -10.70
C TYR A 30 -3.21 7.27 -10.25
N LEU A 31 -2.97 6.88 -9.00
CA LEU A 31 -1.64 6.85 -8.42
C LEU A 31 -1.12 5.43 -8.40
N GLN A 32 0.17 5.26 -8.71
CA GLN A 32 0.85 3.98 -8.57
C GLN A 32 1.68 3.95 -7.30
N SER A 33 1.67 2.83 -6.62
CA SER A 33 2.48 2.65 -5.42
C SER A 33 2.93 1.22 -5.26
N VAL A 34 4.20 1.07 -4.93
CA VAL A 34 4.78 -0.19 -4.48
C VAL A 34 5.55 0.11 -3.20
N GLY A 35 5.26 -0.65 -2.15
CA GLY A 35 5.93 -0.49 -0.87
C GLY A 35 6.81 -1.68 -0.54
N THR A 36 7.98 -1.43 0.05
CA THR A 36 8.82 -2.48 0.61
C THR A 36 8.36 -2.78 2.02
N VAL A 37 8.31 -4.06 2.39
CA VAL A 37 7.93 -4.51 3.72
C VAL A 37 9.16 -5.03 4.43
N LYS A 38 9.44 -4.48 5.62
CA LYS A 38 10.54 -4.90 6.49
C LYS A 38 9.96 -5.45 7.78
N ALA A 39 10.48 -6.56 8.25
CA ALA A 39 10.01 -7.22 9.45
C ALA A 39 11.17 -7.37 10.44
N LEU A 40 10.94 -6.97 11.68
CA LEU A 40 11.93 -7.06 12.76
C LEU A 40 11.34 -7.91 13.90
N GLY A 41 11.95 -9.06 14.15
CA GLY A 41 11.52 -9.99 15.20
C GLY A 41 10.29 -10.82 14.84
N VAL A 42 9.78 -10.70 13.63
CA VAL A 42 8.59 -11.39 13.12
C VAL A 42 8.79 -11.77 11.67
N GLY A 43 7.92 -12.66 11.18
CA GLY A 43 7.76 -12.90 9.75
C GLY A 43 6.42 -12.34 9.27
N VAL A 44 6.40 -11.79 8.07
CA VAL A 44 5.19 -11.29 7.44
C VAL A 44 4.94 -12.09 6.16
N TYR A 45 3.74 -12.62 6.03
CA TYR A 45 3.41 -13.60 4.99
C TYR A 45 2.09 -13.27 4.32
N TRP A 46 1.95 -13.75 3.08
CA TRP A 46 0.72 -13.62 2.32
C TRP A 46 -0.35 -14.62 2.74
N ASP A 47 0.05 -15.72 3.36
CA ASP A 47 -0.84 -16.83 3.71
C ASP A 47 -0.71 -17.19 5.19
N SER A 48 -1.78 -17.75 5.75
CA SER A 48 -1.80 -18.17 7.15
C SER A 48 -0.86 -19.34 7.45
N GLY A 49 -0.48 -20.10 6.43
CA GLY A 49 0.51 -21.16 6.54
C GLY A 49 1.95 -20.67 6.54
N CYS A 50 2.17 -19.39 6.35
CA CYS A 50 3.49 -18.74 6.37
C CYS A 50 4.46 -19.31 5.35
N SER A 51 3.96 -19.61 4.15
CA SER A 51 4.77 -20.17 3.08
C SER A 51 5.28 -19.13 2.08
N GLN A 52 4.65 -17.96 2.01
CA GLN A 52 4.99 -16.91 1.04
C GLN A 52 5.25 -15.60 1.77
N THR A 53 6.52 -15.24 1.85
CA THR A 53 6.97 -14.02 2.54
C THR A 53 6.53 -12.77 1.76
N VAL A 54 6.08 -11.77 2.48
CA VAL A 54 5.79 -10.44 1.92
C VAL A 54 7.07 -9.61 1.93
N SER A 55 7.62 -9.32 0.77
CA SER A 55 8.78 -8.42 0.65
C SER A 55 8.38 -7.04 0.14
N SER A 56 7.31 -6.95 -0.62
CA SER A 56 6.76 -5.70 -1.11
C SER A 56 5.26 -5.85 -1.33
N ILE A 57 4.56 -4.72 -1.34
CA ILE A 57 3.13 -4.69 -1.64
C ILE A 57 2.95 -3.75 -2.83
N ASP A 58 2.36 -4.29 -3.89
CA ASP A 58 1.93 -3.48 -5.02
C ASP A 58 0.49 -3.05 -4.76
N TRP A 59 0.31 -1.78 -4.44
CA TRP A 59 -1.00 -1.22 -4.17
C TRP A 59 -1.80 -0.98 -5.45
N GLY A 60 -1.16 -1.14 -6.61
CA GLY A 60 -1.80 -0.92 -7.89
C GLY A 60 -2.10 0.54 -8.15
N LEU A 61 -3.11 0.76 -8.97
CA LEU A 61 -3.61 2.10 -9.29
C LEU A 61 -4.72 2.47 -8.30
N ALA A 62 -4.67 3.69 -7.80
CA ALA A 62 -5.66 4.17 -6.85
C ALA A 62 -6.13 5.57 -7.24
N GLU A 63 -7.40 5.83 -7.03
CA GLU A 63 -7.99 7.15 -7.27
C GLU A 63 -7.87 8.02 -6.01
N PRO A 64 -7.88 9.35 -6.17
CA PRO A 64 -8.07 10.24 -5.03
C PRO A 64 -9.32 9.84 -4.24
N GLY A 65 -9.22 9.80 -2.94
CA GLY A 65 -10.31 9.37 -2.05
C GLY A 65 -10.42 7.86 -1.88
N ALA A 66 -9.59 7.07 -2.54
CA ALA A 66 -9.65 5.62 -2.45
C ALA A 66 -9.06 5.10 -1.14
N VAL A 67 -9.55 3.93 -0.72
CA VAL A 67 -8.98 3.15 0.37
C VAL A 67 -8.62 1.78 -0.19
N LYS A 68 -7.39 1.36 0.03
CA LYS A 68 -6.89 0.05 -0.40
C LYS A 68 -6.57 -0.79 0.82
N ASN A 69 -7.06 -2.02 0.85
CA ASN A 69 -6.87 -2.93 1.97
C ASN A 69 -6.13 -4.18 1.50
N VAL A 70 -5.18 -4.63 2.31
CA VAL A 70 -4.43 -5.85 2.06
C VAL A 70 -4.31 -6.62 3.37
N THR A 71 -4.60 -7.91 3.33
CA THR A 71 -4.45 -8.76 4.51
C THR A 71 -3.10 -9.47 4.45
N VAL A 72 -2.37 -9.40 5.55
CA VAL A 72 -1.11 -10.14 5.75
C VAL A 72 -1.18 -10.94 7.04
N TYR A 73 -0.30 -11.93 7.16
CA TYR A 73 -0.22 -12.81 8.32
C TYR A 73 1.14 -12.62 8.96
N ILE A 74 1.13 -12.39 10.27
CA ILE A 74 2.33 -12.08 11.03
C ILE A 74 2.55 -13.19 12.04
N ARG A 75 3.73 -13.81 11.99
CA ARG A 75 4.12 -14.87 12.90
C ARG A 75 5.22 -14.38 13.84
N ASN A 76 5.09 -14.72 15.13
CA ASN A 76 6.15 -14.52 16.08
C ASN A 76 7.24 -15.59 15.84
N GLU A 77 8.38 -15.17 15.35
CA GLU A 77 9.51 -16.05 15.04
C GLU A 77 10.62 -15.94 16.08
N GLY A 78 10.36 -15.23 17.16
CA GLY A 78 11.28 -15.13 18.28
C GLY A 78 11.07 -16.22 19.33
N ASN A 79 11.62 -16.00 20.51
CA ASN A 79 11.60 -16.97 21.61
C ASN A 79 10.85 -16.46 22.85
N ALA A 80 10.06 -15.40 22.71
CA ALA A 80 9.25 -14.83 23.78
C ALA A 80 7.97 -14.25 23.20
N PRO A 81 6.89 -14.14 23.97
CA PRO A 81 5.68 -13.45 23.52
C PRO A 81 5.98 -12.00 23.18
N ILE A 82 5.29 -11.47 22.18
CA ILE A 82 5.53 -10.11 21.66
C ILE A 82 4.23 -9.37 21.44
N THR A 83 4.35 -8.06 21.35
CA THR A 83 3.35 -7.18 20.73
C THR A 83 3.98 -6.53 19.50
N LEU A 84 3.13 -5.96 18.64
CA LEU A 84 3.57 -5.41 17.36
C LEU A 84 3.47 -3.89 17.36
N SER A 85 4.34 -3.27 16.58
CA SER A 85 4.21 -1.88 16.18
C SER A 85 4.40 -1.73 14.69
N LEU A 86 3.82 -0.67 14.13
CA LEU A 86 3.83 -0.37 12.72
C LEU A 86 4.46 1.00 12.51
N GLN A 87 5.40 1.08 11.56
CA GLN A 87 6.00 2.34 11.14
C GLN A 87 5.99 2.40 9.63
N THR A 88 5.96 3.62 9.11
CA THR A 88 6.21 3.89 7.70
C THR A 88 7.39 4.84 7.59
N THR A 89 8.27 4.57 6.62
CA THR A 89 9.49 5.35 6.42
C THR A 89 9.74 5.51 4.93
N ASN A 90 10.71 6.36 4.60
CA ASN A 90 11.20 6.55 3.23
C ASN A 90 10.10 6.92 2.25
N TRP A 91 9.19 7.79 2.66
CA TRP A 91 8.17 8.32 1.78
C TRP A 91 8.80 9.11 0.63
N ASN A 92 8.41 8.77 -0.58
CA ASN A 92 8.88 9.45 -1.78
C ASN A 92 7.70 9.64 -2.76
N PRO A 93 7.30 10.88 -3.07
CA PRO A 93 7.86 12.13 -2.52
C PRO A 93 7.53 12.31 -1.05
N SER A 94 8.35 13.06 -0.33
CA SER A 94 8.19 13.22 1.11
C SER A 94 6.86 13.87 1.50
N ASN A 95 6.32 14.73 0.65
CA ASN A 95 5.04 15.38 0.89
C ASN A 95 3.83 14.47 0.65
N ALA A 96 4.03 13.25 0.22
CA ALA A 96 2.94 12.28 0.09
C ALA A 96 2.23 12.05 1.42
N THR A 97 2.94 12.18 2.54
CA THR A 97 2.34 12.06 3.88
C THR A 97 1.29 13.10 4.19
N ASP A 98 1.26 14.21 3.45
CA ASP A 98 0.22 15.23 3.61
C ASP A 98 -1.14 14.75 3.09
N TYR A 99 -1.14 13.73 2.23
CA TYR A 99 -2.35 13.27 1.53
C TYR A 99 -2.64 11.80 1.75
N ILE A 100 -1.67 11.01 2.21
CA ILE A 100 -1.78 9.56 2.28
C ILE A 100 -1.55 9.12 3.71
N SER A 101 -2.48 8.34 4.24
CA SER A 101 -2.36 7.73 5.56
C SER A 101 -2.33 6.22 5.45
N PHE A 102 -1.64 5.59 6.38
CA PHE A 102 -1.48 4.15 6.43
C PHE A 102 -1.74 3.66 7.84
N SER A 103 -2.53 2.61 7.96
CA SER A 103 -2.94 2.06 9.24
C SER A 103 -3.16 0.57 9.15
N TRP A 104 -3.40 -0.07 10.28
CA TRP A 104 -3.78 -1.46 10.35
C TRP A 104 -4.81 -1.69 11.47
N ASN A 105 -5.40 -2.89 11.47
CA ASN A 105 -6.42 -3.23 12.46
C ASN A 105 -5.89 -4.05 13.64
N TYR A 106 -4.57 -4.11 13.81
CA TYR A 106 -3.99 -4.78 14.98
C TYR A 106 -4.40 -4.03 16.25
N SER A 107 -4.86 -4.76 17.27
CA SER A 107 -5.47 -4.18 18.45
C SER A 107 -4.60 -4.30 19.72
N GLY A 108 -3.33 -4.66 19.58
CA GLY A 108 -2.41 -4.72 20.71
C GLY A 108 -2.33 -6.08 21.41
N GLN A 109 -2.93 -7.12 20.81
CA GLN A 109 -2.89 -8.46 21.42
C GLN A 109 -1.47 -9.00 21.46
N THR A 110 -1.18 -9.78 22.49
CA THR A 110 0.09 -10.51 22.61
C THR A 110 0.08 -11.69 21.66
N ILE A 111 1.21 -11.93 21.01
CA ILE A 111 1.39 -13.06 20.10
C ILE A 111 2.40 -14.00 20.72
N ASP A 112 1.95 -15.20 21.06
CA ASP A 112 2.83 -16.23 21.61
C ASP A 112 3.77 -16.79 20.55
N LEU A 113 4.78 -17.55 21.00
CA LEU A 113 5.79 -18.14 20.11
C LEU A 113 5.12 -18.96 19.02
N ASN A 114 5.56 -18.76 17.79
CA ASN A 114 5.10 -19.48 16.60
C ASN A 114 3.62 -19.27 16.26
N HIS A 115 2.93 -18.41 16.99
CA HIS A 115 1.54 -18.08 16.66
C HIS A 115 1.51 -17.08 15.52
N VAL A 116 0.41 -17.13 14.77
CA VAL A 116 0.17 -16.32 13.57
C VAL A 116 -1.12 -15.54 13.76
N ILE A 117 -1.10 -14.26 13.42
CA ILE A 117 -2.33 -13.46 13.36
C ILE A 117 -2.47 -12.85 11.98
N GLY A 118 -3.72 -12.69 11.55
CA GLY A 118 -4.03 -11.93 10.33
C GLY A 118 -4.31 -10.48 10.69
N VAL A 119 -3.74 -9.55 9.94
CA VAL A 119 -4.02 -8.13 10.07
C VAL A 119 -4.32 -7.56 8.70
N THR A 120 -5.18 -6.54 8.66
CA THR A 120 -5.47 -5.81 7.44
C THR A 120 -4.74 -4.48 7.47
N LEU A 121 -3.93 -4.26 6.44
CA LEU A 121 -3.25 -2.99 6.20
C LEU A 121 -4.14 -2.13 5.32
N SER A 122 -4.28 -0.86 5.67
CA SER A 122 -5.16 0.07 4.95
C SER A 122 -4.39 1.29 4.51
N LEU A 123 -4.45 1.57 3.21
CA LEU A 123 -3.88 2.75 2.59
C LEU A 123 -5.03 3.66 2.19
N SER A 124 -5.04 4.89 2.69
CA SER A 124 -6.09 5.86 2.42
C SER A 124 -5.52 7.08 1.72
N ILE A 125 -6.10 7.45 0.59
CA ILE A 125 -5.64 8.56 -0.24
C ILE A 125 -6.66 9.69 -0.16
N SER A 126 -6.19 10.88 0.23
CA SER A 126 -7.04 12.06 0.30
C SER A 126 -7.65 12.38 -1.05
N SER A 127 -8.92 12.77 -1.06
CA SER A 127 -9.57 13.26 -2.27
C SER A 127 -8.97 14.60 -2.77
N ASN A 128 -8.23 15.29 -1.91
CA ASN A 128 -7.58 16.57 -2.23
C ASN A 128 -6.14 16.42 -2.71
N ILE A 129 -5.68 15.19 -2.93
CA ILE A 129 -4.31 14.96 -3.39
C ILE A 129 -4.05 15.64 -4.72
N GLU A 130 -2.91 16.33 -4.81
CA GLU A 130 -2.50 17.00 -6.03
C GLU A 130 -0.98 17.03 -6.14
N GLY A 131 -0.49 17.07 -7.39
CA GLY A 131 0.94 17.13 -7.65
C GLY A 131 1.69 15.84 -7.44
N ILE A 132 1.01 14.76 -7.12
CA ILE A 132 1.61 13.44 -6.88
C ILE A 132 0.94 12.44 -7.81
N THR A 133 1.73 11.79 -8.67
CA THR A 133 1.24 10.76 -9.60
C THR A 133 1.75 9.38 -9.25
N THR A 134 2.88 9.30 -8.57
CA THR A 134 3.43 8.05 -8.04
C THR A 134 3.97 8.32 -6.65
N PHE A 135 3.95 7.31 -5.83
CA PHE A 135 4.56 7.40 -4.50
C PHE A 135 5.06 6.02 -4.06
N SER A 136 5.98 6.03 -3.13
CA SER A 136 6.48 4.82 -2.48
C SER A 136 6.79 5.10 -1.02
N PHE A 137 6.79 4.05 -0.23
CA PHE A 137 7.17 4.12 1.18
C PHE A 137 7.48 2.71 1.66
N ASP A 138 8.21 2.63 2.77
CA ASP A 138 8.48 1.36 3.42
C ASP A 138 7.52 1.15 4.58
N VAL A 139 7.06 -0.07 4.71
CA VAL A 139 6.27 -0.53 5.85
C VAL A 139 7.19 -1.31 6.76
N VAL A 140 7.25 -0.94 8.03
CA VAL A 140 8.10 -1.63 9.02
C VAL A 140 7.21 -2.21 10.10
N VAL A 141 7.25 -3.54 10.25
CA VAL A 141 6.51 -4.27 11.28
C VAL A 141 7.53 -4.73 12.32
N ILE A 142 7.33 -4.31 13.57
CA ILE A 142 8.28 -4.56 14.64
C ILE A 142 7.60 -5.37 15.73
N GLY A 143 8.18 -6.53 16.08
CA GLY A 143 7.79 -7.30 17.24
C GLY A 143 8.70 -6.96 18.41
N SER A 144 8.12 -6.71 19.57
CA SER A 144 8.88 -6.44 20.80
C SER A 144 8.23 -7.12 22.00
N GLY A 145 9.08 -7.61 22.87
CA GLY A 145 8.63 -8.32 24.07
C GLY A 145 8.71 -7.48 25.32
#